data_b120afe9c530099ca99f5b4df67eafd4
#
_entry.id   b120afe9c530099ca99f5b4df67eafd4
#
_cell.length_a   1.000
_cell.length_b   1.000
_cell.length_c   1.000
_cell.angle_alpha   90.00
_cell.angle_beta   90.00
_cell.angle_gamma   90.00
#
_symmetry.space_group_name_H-M   'P 1'
#
loop_
_entity.id
_entity.type
_entity.pdbx_description
1 polymer ?
#
loop_
_entity_poly.entity_id
_entity_poly.type
_entity_poly.pdbx_seq_one_letter_code
_entity_poly.pdbx_strand_id
1 'polypeptide(L)'
;MEKKVLVTGASGFIGSFLVEGGLERGMLTWAGIRKTSSRKYLQDKRIRFAELNFGDKEKLKEQLTGHKQEHGGWDYIIHCAGVTKCLHQEDFDKGNYQATVNFVEALKELEMVPERFMYISSLSIFGPIHEESYEPISEKDEAKPNTAYGVSKLKSEK
;
A
#
# COMPACT_ATOMS: atom_id res chain seq x y z
N MET A 1 9.36 23.14 -4.98
CA MET A 1 9.33 22.45 -3.66
C MET A 1 9.61 20.98 -3.90
N GLU A 2 10.33 20.35 -2.99
CA GLU A 2 10.64 18.92 -3.04
C GLU A 2 9.38 18.11 -2.79
N LYS A 3 9.08 17.13 -3.66
CA LYS A 3 7.87 16.32 -3.55
C LYS A 3 7.99 15.31 -2.41
N LYS A 4 6.89 15.07 -1.71
CA LYS A 4 6.78 14.14 -0.58
C LYS A 4 6.11 12.85 -1.03
N VAL A 5 6.71 11.70 -0.74
CA VAL A 5 6.14 10.39 -1.05
C VAL A 5 6.05 9.51 0.20
N LEU A 6 4.90 8.87 0.38
CA LEU A 6 4.72 7.78 1.34
C LEU A 6 4.69 6.46 0.60
N VAL A 7 5.49 5.51 1.04
CA VAL A 7 5.41 4.10 0.61
C VAL A 7 4.94 3.27 1.79
N THR A 8 3.73 2.73 1.74
CA THR A 8 3.24 1.81 2.79
C THR A 8 3.72 0.39 2.51
N GLY A 9 3.76 -0.47 3.54
CA GLY A 9 4.36 -1.80 3.38
C GLY A 9 5.85 -1.74 3.06
N ALA A 10 6.50 -0.64 3.44
CA ALA A 10 7.89 -0.33 3.12
C ALA A 10 8.92 -1.35 3.60
N SER A 11 8.62 -2.11 4.66
CA SER A 11 9.50 -3.19 5.16
C SER A 11 9.46 -4.47 4.31
N GLY A 12 8.54 -4.55 3.34
CA GLY A 12 8.42 -5.67 2.40
C GLY A 12 9.40 -5.54 1.21
N PHE A 13 9.46 -6.59 0.38
CA PHE A 13 10.36 -6.64 -0.78
C PHE A 13 10.10 -5.47 -1.76
N ILE A 14 8.90 -5.36 -2.31
CA ILE A 14 8.55 -4.28 -3.26
C ILE A 14 8.66 -2.91 -2.58
N GLY A 15 8.10 -2.78 -1.37
CA GLY A 15 8.07 -1.50 -0.66
C GLY A 15 9.46 -0.93 -0.39
N SER A 16 10.45 -1.76 -0.04
CA SER A 16 11.81 -1.30 0.21
C SER A 16 12.50 -0.73 -1.05
N PHE A 17 12.32 -1.38 -2.20
CA PHE A 17 12.82 -0.84 -3.48
C PHE A 17 12.14 0.46 -3.89
N LEU A 18 10.83 0.60 -3.61
CA LEU A 18 10.12 1.85 -3.90
C LEU A 18 10.54 3.00 -2.99
N VAL A 19 10.89 2.72 -1.73
CA VAL A 19 11.50 3.71 -0.84
C VAL A 19 12.84 4.18 -1.40
N GLU A 20 13.72 3.25 -1.80
CA GLU A 20 15.00 3.56 -2.43
C GLU A 20 14.80 4.40 -3.71
N GLY A 21 13.89 3.98 -4.59
CA GLY A 21 13.55 4.71 -5.80
C GLY A 21 13.01 6.14 -5.57
N GLY A 22 12.31 6.37 -4.46
CA GLY A 22 11.90 7.72 -4.04
C GLY A 22 13.10 8.60 -3.66
N LEU A 23 14.02 8.05 -2.86
CA LEU A 23 15.25 8.74 -2.46
C LEU A 23 16.17 9.07 -3.64
N GLU A 24 16.31 8.14 -4.59
CA GLU A 24 17.12 8.34 -5.80
C GLU A 24 16.58 9.46 -6.70
N ARG A 25 15.27 9.69 -6.66
CA ARG A 25 14.60 10.78 -7.38
C ARG A 25 14.58 12.10 -6.61
N GLY A 26 15.27 12.18 -5.49
CA GLY A 26 15.35 13.38 -4.67
C GLY A 26 14.03 13.73 -3.97
N MET A 27 13.15 12.76 -3.72
CA MET A 27 11.90 12.99 -3.00
C MET A 27 12.11 12.90 -1.50
N LEU A 28 11.38 13.70 -0.73
CA LEU A 28 11.23 13.47 0.70
C LEU A 28 10.40 12.19 0.90
N THR A 29 11.07 11.11 1.34
CA THR A 29 10.51 9.77 1.31
C THR A 29 10.20 9.25 2.71
N TRP A 30 8.94 8.89 2.94
CA TRP A 30 8.46 8.22 4.15
C TRP A 30 8.23 6.73 3.91
N ALA A 31 8.82 5.93 4.77
CA ALA A 31 8.54 4.51 4.89
C ALA A 31 7.38 4.29 5.87
N GLY A 32 6.22 3.92 5.36
CA GLY A 32 5.04 3.55 6.14
C GLY A 32 5.20 2.13 6.68
N ILE A 33 5.35 1.99 7.99
CA ILE A 33 5.63 0.74 8.68
C ILE A 33 4.73 0.56 9.91
N ARG A 34 4.59 -0.68 10.39
CA ARG A 34 4.03 -0.97 11.72
C ARG A 34 5.12 -0.86 12.77
N LYS A 35 4.75 -0.63 14.03
CA LYS A 35 5.68 -0.58 15.17
C LYS A 35 6.62 -1.79 15.24
N THR A 36 6.14 -2.97 14.86
CA THR A 36 6.87 -4.25 14.89
C THR A 36 7.60 -4.58 13.58
N SER A 37 7.57 -3.71 12.58
CA SER A 37 8.18 -3.98 11.28
C SER A 37 9.69 -4.01 11.35
N SER A 38 10.31 -4.97 10.67
CA SER A 38 11.76 -4.99 10.48
C SER A 38 12.20 -3.80 9.63
N ARG A 39 13.31 -3.18 10.00
CA ARG A 39 13.95 -2.11 9.23
C ARG A 39 15.19 -2.58 8.47
N LYS A 40 15.36 -3.90 8.31
CA LYS A 40 16.58 -4.49 7.72
C LYS A 40 16.95 -3.89 6.36
N TYR A 41 15.96 -3.58 5.54
CA TYR A 41 16.14 -3.00 4.20
C TYR A 41 15.89 -1.49 4.14
N LEU A 42 15.72 -0.83 5.29
CA LEU A 42 15.42 0.60 5.42
C LEU A 42 16.52 1.29 6.23
N GLN A 43 17.76 1.20 5.74
CA GLN A 43 18.96 1.66 6.47
C GLN A 43 19.47 3.04 6.03
N ASP A 44 19.01 3.57 4.91
CA ASP A 44 19.41 4.90 4.44
C ASP A 44 18.92 5.98 5.43
N LYS A 45 19.82 6.83 5.86
CA LYS A 45 19.54 7.88 6.87
C LYS A 45 18.57 8.96 6.39
N ARG A 46 18.35 9.05 5.08
CA ARG A 46 17.38 9.98 4.48
C ARG A 46 15.93 9.51 4.63
N ILE A 47 15.72 8.22 4.93
CA ILE A 47 14.38 7.65 5.11
C ILE A 47 13.72 8.27 6.34
N ARG A 48 12.52 8.80 6.16
CA ARG A 48 11.63 9.19 7.23
C ARG A 48 10.65 8.04 7.51
N PHE A 49 10.21 7.91 8.73
CA PHE A 49 9.31 6.83 9.12
C PHE A 49 7.94 7.38 9.50
N ALA A 50 6.88 6.72 9.00
CA ALA A 50 5.52 6.93 9.45
C ALA A 50 4.99 5.61 10.02
N GLU A 51 4.66 5.58 11.32
CA GLU A 51 4.01 4.43 11.94
C GLU A 51 2.52 4.46 11.61
N LEU A 52 2.01 3.41 10.94
CA LEU A 52 0.63 3.35 10.47
C LEU A 52 0.02 1.98 10.79
N ASN A 53 -1.13 1.96 11.46
CA ASN A 53 -1.87 0.77 11.81
C ASN A 53 -3.19 0.68 11.02
N PHE A 54 -3.14 0.11 9.83
CA PHE A 54 -4.29 -0.01 8.94
C PHE A 54 -5.42 -0.91 9.46
N GLY A 55 -5.14 -1.78 10.43
CA GLY A 55 -6.14 -2.68 11.01
C GLY A 55 -7.05 -2.03 12.07
N ASP A 56 -6.70 -0.83 12.53
CA ASP A 56 -7.44 -0.05 13.51
C ASP A 56 -7.64 1.37 12.99
N LYS A 57 -8.86 1.67 12.54
CA LYS A 57 -9.18 2.93 11.88
C LYS A 57 -8.98 4.14 12.78
N GLU A 58 -9.36 4.05 14.06
CA GLU A 58 -9.23 5.20 14.98
C GLU A 58 -7.77 5.48 15.29
N LYS A 59 -6.99 4.44 15.56
CA LYS A 59 -5.55 4.58 15.77
C LYS A 59 -4.84 5.10 14.51
N LEU A 60 -5.23 4.63 13.33
CA LEU A 60 -4.71 5.14 12.07
C LEU A 60 -4.99 6.63 11.89
N LYS A 61 -6.20 7.08 12.24
CA LYS A 61 -6.58 8.51 12.19
C LYS A 61 -5.75 9.36 13.16
N GLU A 62 -5.51 8.87 14.37
CA GLU A 62 -4.63 9.55 15.35
C GLU A 62 -3.21 9.70 14.77
N GLN A 63 -2.65 8.64 14.20
CA GLN A 63 -1.31 8.63 13.61
C GLN A 63 -1.21 9.59 12.40
N LEU A 64 -2.21 9.58 11.53
CA LEU A 64 -2.27 10.49 10.39
C LEU A 64 -2.46 11.96 10.81
N THR A 65 -3.26 12.21 11.84
CA THR A 65 -3.46 13.56 12.40
C THR A 65 -2.15 14.10 12.95
N GLY A 66 -1.42 13.31 13.73
CA GLY A 66 -0.10 13.70 14.23
C GLY A 66 0.87 13.99 13.10
N HIS A 67 0.91 13.13 12.08
CA HIS A 67 1.75 13.37 10.89
C HIS A 67 1.36 14.66 10.15
N LYS A 68 0.06 14.91 9.96
CA LYS A 68 -0.44 16.14 9.30
C LYS A 68 0.00 17.40 10.02
N GLN A 69 -0.07 17.39 11.35
CA GLN A 69 0.32 18.55 12.18
C GLN A 69 1.83 18.83 12.08
N GLU A 70 2.67 17.82 12.01
CA GLU A 70 4.13 17.96 12.03
C GLU A 70 4.71 18.17 10.62
N HIS A 71 4.18 17.48 9.62
CA HIS A 71 4.78 17.39 8.29
C HIS A 71 3.85 17.79 7.14
N GLY A 72 2.56 17.99 7.41
CA GLY A 72 1.52 18.17 6.37
C GLY A 72 1.16 16.84 5.69
N GLY A 73 0.58 16.93 4.49
CA GLY A 73 0.25 15.75 3.66
C GLY A 73 1.43 15.28 2.80
N TRP A 74 1.21 14.17 2.10
CA TRP A 74 2.10 13.68 1.04
C TRP A 74 1.56 14.06 -0.34
N ASP A 75 2.45 14.38 -1.28
CA ASP A 75 2.05 14.59 -2.68
C ASP A 75 1.70 13.27 -3.36
N TYR A 76 2.44 12.21 -3.03
CA TYR A 76 2.25 10.88 -3.60
C TYR A 76 2.17 9.82 -2.51
N ILE A 77 1.27 8.84 -2.70
CA ILE A 77 1.19 7.66 -1.85
C ILE A 77 1.28 6.42 -2.74
N ILE A 78 2.21 5.51 -2.41
CA ILE A 78 2.30 4.18 -3.02
C ILE A 78 1.91 3.16 -1.96
N HIS A 79 0.72 2.58 -2.13
CA HIS A 79 0.15 1.64 -1.15
C HIS A 79 0.51 0.20 -1.50
N CYS A 80 1.57 -0.32 -0.87
CA CYS A 80 2.05 -1.69 -1.01
C CYS A 80 1.71 -2.55 0.21
N ALA A 81 1.13 -1.96 1.27
CA ALA A 81 0.76 -2.72 2.45
C ALA A 81 -0.29 -3.77 2.11
N GLY A 82 -0.08 -4.96 2.63
CA GLY A 82 -1.00 -6.08 2.43
C GLY A 82 -0.41 -7.37 2.97
N VAL A 83 -1.24 -8.41 3.01
CA VAL A 83 -0.86 -9.76 3.43
C VAL A 83 -0.94 -10.70 2.23
N THR A 84 0.07 -11.56 2.07
CA THR A 84 0.18 -12.52 0.95
C THR A 84 0.01 -13.97 1.40
N LYS A 85 0.00 -14.22 2.72
CA LYS A 85 -0.15 -15.55 3.31
C LYS A 85 -1.11 -15.49 4.48
N CYS A 86 -2.27 -16.10 4.33
CA CYS A 86 -3.27 -16.28 5.37
C CYS A 86 -3.91 -17.66 5.22
N LEU A 87 -4.52 -18.17 6.29
CA LEU A 87 -5.24 -19.45 6.27
C LEU A 87 -6.65 -19.30 5.71
N HIS A 88 -7.31 -18.18 6.01
CA HIS A 88 -8.72 -17.97 5.68
C HIS A 88 -8.94 -16.73 4.80
N GLN A 89 -10.01 -16.73 4.00
CA GLN A 89 -10.40 -15.59 3.16
C GLN A 89 -10.60 -14.32 3.98
N GLU A 90 -11.21 -14.45 5.16
CA GLU A 90 -11.48 -13.30 6.04
C GLU A 90 -10.21 -12.56 6.48
N ASP A 91 -9.10 -13.28 6.67
CA ASP A 91 -7.84 -12.68 7.06
C ASP A 91 -7.22 -11.89 5.89
N PHE A 92 -7.38 -12.40 4.65
CA PHE A 92 -7.01 -11.65 3.46
C PHE A 92 -7.89 -10.41 3.29
N ASP A 93 -9.19 -10.52 3.50
CA ASP A 93 -10.12 -9.38 3.39
C ASP A 93 -9.81 -8.31 4.44
N LYS A 94 -9.50 -8.70 5.68
CA LYS A 94 -9.09 -7.77 6.74
C LYS A 94 -7.75 -7.10 6.41
N GLY A 95 -6.75 -7.89 6.00
CA GLY A 95 -5.37 -7.41 5.80
C GLY A 95 -5.16 -6.66 4.49
N ASN A 96 -5.98 -6.88 3.48
CA ASN A 96 -5.88 -6.22 2.17
C ASN A 96 -7.02 -5.23 1.96
N TYR A 97 -8.27 -5.71 1.85
CA TYR A 97 -9.42 -4.87 1.51
C TYR A 97 -9.77 -3.88 2.63
N GLN A 98 -10.08 -4.35 3.83
CA GLN A 98 -10.49 -3.47 4.92
C GLN A 98 -9.37 -2.50 5.33
N ALA A 99 -8.12 -2.96 5.33
CA ALA A 99 -6.96 -2.13 5.62
C ALA A 99 -6.81 -0.98 4.60
N THR A 100 -7.04 -1.26 3.30
CA THR A 100 -7.02 -0.25 2.25
C THR A 100 -8.18 0.73 2.39
N VAL A 101 -9.41 0.23 2.66
CA VAL A 101 -10.59 1.07 2.91
C VAL A 101 -10.35 2.01 4.10
N ASN A 102 -9.90 1.48 5.24
CA ASN A 102 -9.60 2.28 6.42
C ASN A 102 -8.62 3.43 6.09
N PHE A 103 -7.60 3.14 5.28
CA PHE A 103 -6.60 4.12 4.92
C PHE A 103 -7.17 5.21 4.01
N VAL A 104 -7.85 4.82 2.93
CA VAL A 104 -8.43 5.78 1.98
C VAL A 104 -9.48 6.67 2.65
N GLU A 105 -10.36 6.08 3.49
CA GLU A 105 -11.35 6.84 4.24
C GLU A 105 -10.71 7.81 5.23
N ALA A 106 -9.69 7.37 5.98
CA ALA A 106 -8.98 8.24 6.91
C ALA A 106 -8.28 9.41 6.19
N LEU A 107 -7.67 9.18 5.03
CA LEU A 107 -7.08 10.25 4.21
C LEU A 107 -8.13 11.25 3.74
N LYS A 108 -9.32 10.79 3.35
CA LYS A 108 -10.44 11.66 2.94
C LYS A 108 -10.98 12.47 4.12
N GLU A 109 -11.26 11.82 5.24
CA GLU A 109 -11.79 12.46 6.46
C GLU A 109 -10.82 13.53 7.01
N LEU A 110 -9.52 13.31 6.87
CA LEU A 110 -8.48 14.24 7.32
C LEU A 110 -8.02 15.23 6.26
N GLU A 111 -8.63 15.27 5.09
CA GLU A 111 -8.22 16.13 3.97
C GLU A 111 -6.72 15.97 3.63
N MET A 112 -6.26 14.71 3.58
CA MET A 112 -4.88 14.33 3.25
C MET A 112 -4.80 13.54 1.94
N VAL A 113 -5.79 13.70 1.07
CA VAL A 113 -5.79 13.03 -0.24
C VAL A 113 -4.61 13.53 -1.08
N PRO A 114 -3.71 12.63 -1.54
CA PRO A 114 -2.53 13.04 -2.30
C PRO A 114 -2.88 13.44 -3.74
N GLU A 115 -1.95 14.09 -4.44
CA GLU A 115 -2.07 14.34 -5.90
C GLU A 115 -2.20 13.02 -6.68
N ARG A 116 -1.50 11.97 -6.23
CA ARG A 116 -1.59 10.62 -6.79
C ARG A 116 -1.55 9.57 -5.70
N PHE A 117 -2.52 8.66 -5.77
CA PHE A 117 -2.56 7.44 -4.96
C PHE A 117 -2.37 6.25 -5.89
N MET A 118 -1.30 5.48 -5.68
CA MET A 118 -1.02 4.25 -6.42
C MET A 118 -1.24 3.05 -5.51
N TYR A 119 -2.13 2.15 -5.90
CA TYR A 119 -2.32 0.88 -5.23
C TYR A 119 -1.54 -0.23 -5.96
N ILE A 120 -0.72 -0.97 -5.24
CA ILE A 120 -0.03 -2.14 -5.80
C ILE A 120 -0.95 -3.35 -5.71
N SER A 121 -1.57 -3.69 -6.82
CA SER A 121 -2.44 -4.85 -6.98
C SER A 121 -1.64 -6.13 -7.29
N SER A 122 -2.22 -7.06 -8.01
CA SER A 122 -1.59 -8.34 -8.37
C SER A 122 -2.22 -8.91 -9.64
N LEU A 123 -1.44 -9.60 -10.46
CA LEU A 123 -1.96 -10.40 -11.58
C LEU A 123 -2.90 -11.54 -11.11
N SER A 124 -2.85 -11.92 -9.83
CA SER A 124 -3.78 -12.91 -9.24
C SER A 124 -5.26 -12.50 -9.31
N ILE A 125 -5.56 -11.23 -9.62
CA ILE A 125 -6.94 -10.77 -9.83
C ILE A 125 -7.57 -11.36 -11.10
N PHE A 126 -6.75 -11.74 -12.09
CA PHE A 126 -7.25 -12.31 -13.35
C PHE A 126 -7.52 -13.82 -13.25
N GLY A 127 -6.86 -14.52 -12.30
CA GLY A 127 -6.94 -15.98 -12.22
C GLY A 127 -6.25 -16.66 -13.42
N PRO A 128 -6.60 -17.93 -13.69
CA PRO A 128 -5.99 -18.72 -14.77
C PRO A 128 -6.67 -18.42 -16.12
N ILE A 129 -6.37 -17.26 -16.69
CA ILE A 129 -6.84 -16.89 -18.03
C ILE A 129 -5.71 -17.13 -19.05
N HIS A 130 -6.08 -17.38 -20.31
CA HIS A 130 -5.15 -17.61 -21.43
C HIS A 130 -4.20 -18.83 -21.25
N GLU A 131 -4.54 -19.80 -20.38
CA GLU A 131 -3.71 -20.99 -20.12
C GLU A 131 -3.51 -21.86 -21.37
N GLU A 132 -4.48 -21.89 -22.28
CA GLU A 132 -4.39 -22.66 -23.53
C GLU A 132 -3.73 -21.88 -24.67
N SER A 133 -3.98 -20.58 -24.78
CA SER A 133 -3.47 -19.71 -25.86
C SER A 133 -2.10 -19.14 -25.57
N TYR A 134 -1.69 -19.06 -24.30
CA TYR A 134 -0.48 -18.38 -23.83
C TYR A 134 -0.41 -16.90 -24.23
N GLU A 135 -1.56 -16.27 -24.51
CA GLU A 135 -1.60 -14.85 -24.80
C GLU A 135 -1.29 -14.03 -23.55
N PRO A 136 -0.59 -12.89 -23.70
CA PRO A 136 -0.32 -12.01 -22.56
C PRO A 136 -1.60 -11.47 -21.94
N ILE A 137 -1.67 -11.44 -20.60
CA ILE A 137 -2.75 -10.78 -19.87
C ILE A 137 -2.65 -9.27 -20.12
N SER A 138 -3.78 -8.66 -20.42
CA SER A 138 -3.91 -7.23 -20.71
C SER A 138 -4.86 -6.54 -19.73
N GLU A 139 -4.81 -5.22 -19.66
CA GLU A 139 -5.72 -4.40 -18.84
C GLU A 139 -7.19 -4.50 -19.27
N LYS A 140 -7.46 -5.06 -20.46
CA LYS A 140 -8.82 -5.23 -21.00
C LYS A 140 -9.45 -6.56 -20.61
N ASP A 141 -8.64 -7.47 -20.07
CA ASP A 141 -9.13 -8.78 -19.68
C ASP A 141 -10.01 -8.70 -18.43
N GLU A 142 -11.02 -9.54 -18.37
CA GLU A 142 -11.94 -9.60 -17.23
C GLU A 142 -11.27 -10.24 -16.03
N ALA A 143 -11.26 -9.53 -14.90
CA ALA A 143 -10.74 -10.05 -13.66
C ALA A 143 -11.63 -11.18 -13.10
N LYS A 144 -11.07 -12.40 -12.99
CA LYS A 144 -11.74 -13.61 -12.47
C LYS A 144 -10.84 -14.37 -11.48
N PRO A 145 -10.60 -13.79 -10.28
CA PRO A 145 -9.70 -14.40 -9.32
C PRO A 145 -10.22 -15.74 -8.82
N ASN A 146 -9.33 -16.74 -8.76
CA ASN A 146 -9.62 -18.07 -8.25
C ASN A 146 -8.93 -18.36 -6.90
N THR A 147 -8.26 -17.38 -6.32
CA THR A 147 -7.60 -17.49 -5.02
C THR A 147 -8.15 -16.47 -4.03
N ALA A 148 -8.15 -16.79 -2.73
CA ALA A 148 -8.54 -15.89 -1.66
C ALA A 148 -7.74 -14.56 -1.69
N TYR A 149 -6.45 -14.65 -1.99
CA TYR A 149 -5.58 -13.48 -2.19
C TYR A 149 -6.05 -12.62 -3.37
N GLY A 150 -6.22 -13.22 -4.55
CA GLY A 150 -6.69 -12.51 -5.75
C GLY A 150 -8.05 -11.83 -5.53
N VAL A 151 -9.00 -12.52 -4.88
CA VAL A 151 -10.30 -11.94 -4.51
C VAL A 151 -10.14 -10.70 -3.63
N SER A 152 -9.29 -10.78 -2.58
CA SER A 152 -9.06 -9.65 -1.68
C SER A 152 -8.42 -8.45 -2.37
N LYS A 153 -7.48 -8.71 -3.31
CA LYS A 153 -6.82 -7.67 -4.10
C LYS A 153 -7.79 -6.98 -5.06
N LEU A 154 -8.65 -7.76 -5.74
CA LEU A 154 -9.68 -7.21 -6.63
C LEU A 154 -10.71 -6.38 -5.87
N LYS A 155 -11.12 -6.80 -4.66
CA LYS A 155 -11.99 -5.98 -3.80
C LYS A 155 -11.36 -4.62 -3.46
N SER A 156 -10.05 -4.59 -3.28
CA SER A 156 -9.33 -3.36 -2.92
C SER A 156 -9.15 -2.39 -4.09
N GLU A 157 -9.34 -2.82 -5.34
CA GLU A 157 -9.31 -1.95 -6.52
C GLU A 157 -10.62 -1.18 -6.74
N LYS A 158 -11.72 -1.71 -6.21
CA LYS A 158 -13.09 -1.15 -6.34
C LYS A 158 -13.39 -0.17 -5.22
#